data_e773842fe58fcb2e9a1f583588c3cbd8
#
_entry.id   e773842fe58fcb2e9a1f583588c3cbd8
#
_cell.length_a   1.000
_cell.length_b   1.000
_cell.length_c   1.000
_cell.angle_alpha   90.00
_cell.angle_beta   90.00
_cell.angle_gamma   90.00
#
_symmetry.space_group_name_H-M   'P 1'
#
loop_
_entity.id
_entity.type
_entity.pdbx_description
1 polymer ?
#
loop_
_entity_poly.entity_id
_entity_poly.type
_entity_poly.pdbx_seq_one_letter_code
_entity_poly.pdbx_strand_id
1 'polypeptide(L)'
;RQDLFNKLLASRAIAKAVEDEARSKKISHEKAQQNAIALMEEIAANFSYEMIRLTDRILGFTWNRLYQGINVHNAERVRQLAHDGHELVYVPCHRSHMDYLLLSYVLYHQGLVPPHIAAGINLNFWPAGPIFRRLGAFFIRRTFKGNKLYSTVFREYLGELFSRGYSVEYFVEGGRARTGRL
;
A
#
# COMPACT_ATOMS: atom_id res chain seq x y z
N ARG A 1 12.59 -3.21 4.34
CA ARG A 1 11.75 -2.46 5.28
C ARG A 1 12.58 -1.60 6.23
N GLN A 2 13.59 -2.17 6.88
CA GLN A 2 14.45 -1.41 7.79
C GLN A 2 15.18 -0.26 7.10
N ASP A 3 15.71 -0.49 5.92
CA ASP A 3 16.35 0.53 5.11
C ASP A 3 15.40 1.69 4.76
N LEU A 4 14.14 1.36 4.42
CA LEU A 4 13.10 2.35 4.20
C LEU A 4 12.86 3.22 5.45
N PHE A 5 12.76 2.61 6.61
CA PHE A 5 12.55 3.32 7.86
C PHE A 5 13.74 4.23 8.22
N ASN A 6 14.95 3.74 8.02
CA ASN A 6 16.15 4.54 8.23
C ASN A 6 16.19 5.77 7.32
N LYS A 7 15.82 5.60 6.07
CA LYS A 7 15.75 6.71 5.11
C LYS A 7 14.66 7.71 5.46
N LEU A 8 13.49 7.25 5.91
CA LEU A 8 12.42 8.13 6.37
C LEU A 8 12.84 8.93 7.61
N LEU A 9 13.48 8.31 8.58
CA LEU A 9 13.98 8.99 9.78
C LEU A 9 15.05 10.05 9.46
N ALA A 10 15.81 9.86 8.38
CA ALA A 10 16.79 10.84 7.91
C ALA A 10 16.16 12.01 7.13
N SER A 11 14.89 11.94 6.78
CA SER A 11 14.16 13.01 6.08
C SER A 11 14.05 14.26 6.95
N ARG A 12 14.30 15.42 6.36
CA ARG A 12 14.14 16.71 7.05
C ARG A 12 12.70 16.97 7.48
N ALA A 13 11.73 16.56 6.67
CA ALA A 13 10.31 16.73 6.95
C ALA A 13 9.89 15.92 8.20
N ILE A 14 10.36 14.69 8.32
CA ILE A 14 10.08 13.84 9.49
C ILE A 14 10.84 14.33 10.71
N ALA A 15 12.11 14.73 10.57
CA ALA A 15 12.88 15.29 11.68
C ALA A 15 12.18 16.55 12.26
N LYS A 16 11.70 17.43 11.40
CA LYS A 16 10.94 18.62 11.83
C LYS A 16 9.61 18.24 12.51
N ALA A 17 8.88 17.29 11.93
CA ALA A 17 7.61 16.82 12.51
C ALA A 17 7.82 16.18 13.89
N VAL A 18 8.91 15.46 14.09
CA VAL A 18 9.31 14.88 15.41
C VAL A 18 9.61 15.99 16.42
N GLU A 19 10.35 17.02 16.03
CA GLU A 19 10.61 18.16 16.90
C GLU A 19 9.31 18.89 17.29
N ASP A 20 8.43 19.15 16.34
CA ASP A 20 7.14 19.79 16.58
C ASP A 20 6.24 18.94 17.49
N GLU A 21 6.23 17.64 17.32
CA GLU A 21 5.52 16.67 18.19
C GLU A 21 6.06 16.75 19.63
N ALA A 22 7.38 16.69 19.80
CA ALA A 22 8.03 16.77 21.10
C ALA A 22 7.68 18.09 21.82
N ARG A 23 7.69 19.18 21.10
CA ARG A 23 7.37 20.51 21.64
C ARG A 23 5.89 20.65 22.00
N SER A 24 4.98 20.26 21.08
CA SER A 24 3.55 20.44 21.28
C SER A 24 2.97 19.54 22.38
N LYS A 25 3.49 18.33 22.51
CA LYS A 25 3.05 17.34 23.54
C LYS A 25 3.88 17.38 24.80
N LYS A 26 4.91 18.21 24.86
CA LYS A 26 5.84 18.31 26.00
C LYS A 26 6.44 16.95 26.37
N ILE A 27 6.87 16.21 25.36
CA ILE A 27 7.55 14.91 25.52
C ILE A 27 9.01 15.03 25.05
N SER A 28 9.84 14.04 25.39
CA SER A 28 11.22 14.00 24.92
C SER A 28 11.30 13.79 23.41
N HIS A 29 12.39 14.25 22.81
CA HIS A 29 12.69 13.99 21.39
C HIS A 29 12.70 12.50 21.07
N GLU A 30 13.29 11.71 21.95
CA GLU A 30 13.34 10.25 21.83
C GLU A 30 11.93 9.63 21.79
N LYS A 31 11.05 10.08 22.68
CA LYS A 31 9.65 9.61 22.70
C LYS A 31 8.89 10.00 21.42
N ALA A 32 9.08 11.22 20.93
CA ALA A 32 8.48 11.66 19.66
C ALA A 32 9.01 10.85 18.46
N GLN A 33 10.30 10.52 18.46
CA GLN A 33 10.89 9.65 17.44
C GLN A 33 10.32 8.23 17.49
N GLN A 34 10.13 7.67 18.68
CA GLN A 34 9.46 6.38 18.84
C GLN A 34 8.02 6.40 18.33
N ASN A 35 7.30 7.50 18.55
CA ASN A 35 5.96 7.69 17.99
C ASN A 35 5.99 7.69 16.45
N ALA A 36 6.97 8.35 15.85
CA ALA A 36 7.14 8.34 14.39
C ALA A 36 7.42 6.92 13.85
N ILE A 37 8.28 6.16 14.50
CA ILE A 37 8.58 4.77 14.14
C ILE A 37 7.33 3.89 14.25
N ALA A 38 6.55 4.06 15.32
CA ALA A 38 5.29 3.33 15.50
C ALA A 38 4.29 3.62 14.37
N LEU A 39 4.22 4.87 13.91
CA LEU A 39 3.40 5.25 12.76
C LEU A 39 3.92 4.65 11.45
N MET A 40 5.24 4.60 11.26
CA MET A 40 5.83 3.93 10.09
C MET A 40 5.48 2.44 10.08
N GLU A 41 5.53 1.78 11.22
CA GLU A 41 5.16 0.36 11.36
C GLU A 41 3.66 0.13 11.11
N GLU A 42 2.81 1.06 11.54
CA GLU A 42 1.37 1.01 11.27
C GLU A 42 1.07 1.14 9.78
N ILE A 43 1.74 2.05 9.08
CA ILE A 43 1.48 2.37 7.69
C ILE A 43 2.13 1.35 6.74
N ALA A 44 3.40 1.06 6.92
CA ALA A 44 4.25 0.44 5.90
C ALA A 44 3.87 -1.00 5.55
N ALA A 45 3.87 -1.29 4.27
CA ALA A 45 3.84 -2.65 3.74
C ALA A 45 5.10 -3.43 4.11
N ASN A 46 4.99 -4.75 4.06
CA ASN A 46 6.10 -5.68 4.23
C ASN A 46 6.09 -6.71 3.09
N PHE A 47 6.27 -6.21 1.88
CA PHE A 47 6.15 -6.96 0.64
C PHE A 47 7.02 -8.22 0.64
N SER A 48 6.45 -9.37 0.28
CA SER A 48 7.12 -10.66 0.20
C SER A 48 6.76 -11.38 -1.10
N TYR A 49 7.75 -11.62 -1.94
CA TYR A 49 7.56 -12.41 -3.17
C TYR A 49 7.14 -13.85 -2.88
N GLU A 50 7.59 -14.42 -1.79
CA GLU A 50 7.20 -15.77 -1.37
C GLU A 50 5.70 -15.85 -1.09
N MET A 51 5.18 -14.85 -0.38
CA MET A 51 3.74 -14.74 -0.11
C MET A 51 2.94 -14.50 -1.39
N ILE A 52 3.44 -13.67 -2.30
CA ILE A 52 2.83 -13.45 -3.62
C ILE A 52 2.74 -14.77 -4.40
N ARG A 53 3.82 -15.55 -4.46
CA ARG A 53 3.83 -16.85 -5.15
C ARG A 53 2.86 -17.85 -4.53
N LEU A 54 2.82 -17.90 -3.19
CA LEU A 54 1.88 -18.78 -2.48
C LEU A 54 0.44 -18.41 -2.77
N THR A 55 0.13 -17.12 -2.67
CA THR A 55 -1.21 -16.59 -2.95
C THR A 55 -1.60 -16.81 -4.41
N ASP A 56 -0.66 -16.64 -5.34
CA ASP A 56 -0.87 -16.92 -6.76
C ASP A 56 -1.29 -18.37 -6.99
N ARG A 57 -0.63 -19.32 -6.37
CA ARG A 57 -1.01 -20.76 -6.48
C ARG A 57 -2.41 -21.02 -5.94
N ILE A 58 -2.74 -20.45 -4.79
CA ILE A 58 -4.06 -20.60 -4.16
C ILE A 58 -5.14 -19.95 -5.03
N LEU A 59 -4.92 -18.74 -5.48
CA LEU A 59 -5.87 -18.01 -6.34
C LEU A 59 -6.02 -18.68 -7.71
N GLY A 60 -4.92 -19.15 -8.32
CA GLY A 60 -4.98 -19.86 -9.58
C GLY A 60 -5.84 -21.11 -9.49
N PHE A 61 -5.66 -21.91 -8.44
CA PHE A 61 -6.51 -23.08 -8.18
C PHE A 61 -7.97 -22.69 -7.99
N THR A 62 -8.23 -21.63 -7.21
CA THR A 62 -9.59 -21.16 -6.90
C THR A 62 -10.28 -20.59 -8.12
N TRP A 63 -9.60 -19.69 -8.87
CA TRP A 63 -10.16 -19.06 -10.07
C TRP A 63 -10.48 -20.08 -11.17
N ASN A 64 -9.57 -21.02 -11.42
CA ASN A 64 -9.78 -22.03 -12.44
C ASN A 64 -10.93 -22.98 -12.09
N ARG A 65 -11.26 -23.12 -10.82
CA ARG A 65 -12.33 -24.00 -10.35
C ARG A 65 -13.69 -23.31 -10.23
N LEU A 66 -13.70 -22.02 -9.88
CA LEU A 66 -14.93 -21.25 -9.62
C LEU A 66 -15.37 -20.37 -10.78
N TYR A 67 -14.45 -19.98 -11.64
CA TYR A 67 -14.72 -19.05 -12.74
C TYR A 67 -14.23 -19.63 -14.07
N GLN A 68 -14.92 -19.26 -15.15
CA GLN A 68 -14.59 -19.71 -16.51
C GLN A 68 -13.34 -19.04 -17.11
N GLY A 69 -12.56 -18.36 -16.30
CA GLY A 69 -11.36 -17.64 -16.69
C GLY A 69 -11.45 -16.15 -16.48
N ILE A 70 -10.35 -15.47 -16.79
CA ILE A 70 -10.22 -14.01 -16.67
C ILE A 70 -9.81 -13.46 -18.02
N ASN A 71 -10.64 -12.59 -18.59
CA ASN A 71 -10.32 -11.87 -19.82
C ASN A 71 -9.60 -10.56 -19.47
N VAL A 72 -8.38 -10.42 -19.96
CA VAL A 72 -7.54 -9.23 -19.73
C VAL A 72 -7.41 -8.45 -21.04
N HIS A 73 -7.81 -7.19 -21.03
CA HIS A 73 -7.71 -6.29 -22.17
C HIS A 73 -6.70 -5.18 -21.89
N ASN A 74 -6.03 -4.70 -22.94
CA ASN A 74 -5.06 -3.58 -22.88
C ASN A 74 -3.83 -3.79 -21.97
N ALA A 75 -3.54 -5.02 -21.55
CA ALA A 75 -2.37 -5.33 -20.71
C ALA A 75 -1.04 -4.93 -21.37
N GLU A 76 -0.95 -5.02 -22.70
CA GLU A 76 0.24 -4.63 -23.46
C GLU A 76 0.62 -3.18 -23.27
N ARG A 77 -0.36 -2.28 -23.27
CA ARG A 77 -0.12 -0.85 -23.04
C ARG A 77 0.43 -0.60 -21.64
N VAL A 78 -0.08 -1.28 -20.63
CA VAL A 78 0.42 -1.18 -19.25
C VAL A 78 1.86 -1.69 -19.15
N ARG A 79 2.16 -2.82 -19.78
CA ARG A 79 3.53 -3.36 -19.85
C ARG A 79 4.51 -2.38 -20.51
N GLN A 80 4.10 -1.75 -21.61
CA GLN A 80 4.90 -0.76 -22.30
C GLN A 80 5.20 0.45 -21.40
N LEU A 81 4.18 0.98 -20.72
CA LEU A 81 4.36 2.10 -19.78
C LEU A 81 5.31 1.73 -18.62
N ALA A 82 5.17 0.53 -18.07
CA ALA A 82 6.08 0.03 -17.03
C ALA A 82 7.51 -0.12 -17.56
N HIS A 83 7.67 -0.66 -18.76
CA HIS A 83 8.96 -0.83 -19.40
C HIS A 83 9.65 0.52 -19.68
N ASP A 84 8.88 1.53 -20.08
CA ASP A 84 9.36 2.89 -20.33
C ASP A 84 9.70 3.67 -19.04
N GLY A 85 9.54 3.06 -17.87
CA GLY A 85 9.92 3.64 -16.60
C GLY A 85 8.89 4.62 -16.01
N HIS A 86 7.65 4.60 -16.49
CA HIS A 86 6.59 5.42 -15.92
C HIS A 86 6.17 4.95 -14.53
N GLU A 87 5.88 5.89 -13.67
CA GLU A 87 5.20 5.61 -12.40
C GLU A 87 3.75 5.24 -12.66
N LEU A 88 3.34 4.05 -12.19
CA LEU A 88 1.99 3.54 -12.43
C LEU A 88 1.15 3.66 -11.17
N VAL A 89 -0.03 4.23 -11.34
CA VAL A 89 -1.06 4.29 -10.30
C VAL A 89 -2.30 3.59 -10.83
N TYR A 90 -2.72 2.53 -10.14
CA TYR A 90 -3.91 1.76 -10.50
C TYR A 90 -5.09 2.25 -9.68
N VAL A 91 -6.18 2.60 -10.36
CA VAL A 91 -7.40 3.12 -9.73
C VAL A 91 -8.59 2.27 -10.18
N PRO A 92 -8.72 1.04 -9.67
CA PRO A 92 -9.82 0.17 -10.05
C PRO A 92 -11.13 0.60 -9.39
N CYS A 93 -12.24 0.18 -9.99
CA CYS A 93 -13.56 0.30 -9.39
C CYS A 93 -13.72 -0.70 -8.25
N HIS A 94 -14.12 -0.25 -7.08
CA HIS A 94 -14.23 -1.08 -5.88
C HIS A 94 -15.63 -1.68 -5.74
N ARG A 95 -15.78 -2.94 -6.17
CA ARG A 95 -17.05 -3.68 -6.07
C ARG A 95 -17.03 -4.78 -5.02
N SER A 96 -15.88 -5.40 -4.82
CA SER A 96 -15.70 -6.55 -3.94
C SER A 96 -14.38 -6.48 -3.19
N HIS A 97 -14.29 -7.17 -2.05
CA HIS A 97 -13.02 -7.37 -1.36
C HIS A 97 -12.01 -8.22 -2.14
N MET A 98 -12.47 -8.89 -3.20
CA MET A 98 -11.60 -9.65 -4.09
C MET A 98 -10.85 -8.76 -5.09
N ASP A 99 -11.24 -7.52 -5.27
CA ASP A 99 -10.68 -6.61 -6.29
C ASP A 99 -9.18 -6.39 -6.10
N TYR A 100 -8.71 -6.25 -4.85
CA TYR A 100 -7.29 -6.08 -4.53
C TYR A 100 -6.45 -7.29 -5.00
N LEU A 101 -6.93 -8.48 -4.67
CA LEU A 101 -6.24 -9.72 -4.98
C LEU A 101 -6.32 -10.03 -6.48
N LEU A 102 -7.46 -9.75 -7.09
CA LEU A 102 -7.67 -9.99 -8.51
C LEU A 102 -6.73 -9.15 -9.37
N LEU A 103 -6.61 -7.87 -9.10
CA LEU A 103 -5.72 -6.99 -9.87
C LEU A 103 -4.25 -7.41 -9.70
N SER A 104 -3.82 -7.69 -8.47
CA SER A 104 -2.46 -8.17 -8.21
C SER A 104 -2.16 -9.50 -8.92
N TYR A 105 -3.12 -10.42 -8.91
CA TYR A 105 -3.03 -11.69 -9.63
C TYR A 105 -2.88 -11.49 -11.14
N VAL A 106 -3.71 -10.66 -11.73
CA VAL A 106 -3.69 -10.36 -13.17
C VAL A 106 -2.35 -9.72 -13.56
N LEU A 107 -1.90 -8.71 -12.82
CA LEU A 107 -0.65 -8.01 -13.10
C LEU A 107 0.57 -8.95 -12.97
N TYR A 108 0.58 -9.80 -11.94
CA TYR A 108 1.63 -10.80 -11.76
C TYR A 108 1.70 -11.75 -12.96
N HIS A 109 0.57 -12.24 -13.46
CA HIS A 109 0.51 -13.12 -14.63
C HIS A 109 0.85 -12.40 -15.95
N GLN A 110 0.77 -11.07 -15.98
CA GLN A 110 1.22 -10.26 -17.12
C GLN A 110 2.72 -9.92 -17.07
N GLY A 111 3.46 -10.49 -16.11
CA GLY A 111 4.88 -10.22 -15.93
C GLY A 111 5.19 -8.88 -15.29
N LEU A 112 4.20 -8.24 -14.67
CA LEU A 112 4.33 -6.99 -13.94
C LEU A 112 4.53 -7.24 -12.45
N VAL A 113 5.24 -6.34 -11.79
CA VAL A 113 5.34 -6.36 -10.32
C VAL A 113 4.00 -5.96 -9.73
N PRO A 114 3.43 -6.75 -8.80
CA PRO A 114 2.20 -6.36 -8.13
C PRO A 114 2.34 -5.02 -7.41
N PRO A 115 1.30 -4.16 -7.43
CA PRO A 115 1.37 -2.85 -6.81
C PRO A 115 1.34 -2.93 -5.27
N HIS A 116 1.81 -1.86 -4.63
CA HIS A 116 1.51 -1.60 -3.24
C HIS A 116 0.07 -1.09 -3.13
N ILE A 117 -0.72 -1.66 -2.23
CA ILE A 117 -2.16 -1.46 -2.16
C ILE A 117 -2.51 -0.60 -0.95
N ALA A 118 -3.16 0.53 -1.20
CA ALA A 118 -3.71 1.38 -0.15
C ALA A 118 -4.95 0.70 0.47
N ALA A 119 -4.88 0.33 1.72
CA ALA A 119 -5.94 -0.34 2.45
C ALA A 119 -6.37 0.46 3.68
N GLY A 120 -7.66 0.43 4.02
CA GLY A 120 -8.14 1.06 5.24
C GLY A 120 -7.59 0.39 6.49
N ILE A 121 -7.29 1.17 7.51
CA ILE A 121 -6.75 0.68 8.79
C ILE A 121 -7.65 -0.36 9.47
N ASN A 122 -8.93 -0.37 9.17
CA ASN A 122 -9.88 -1.36 9.66
C ASN A 122 -9.57 -2.79 9.19
N LEU A 123 -8.76 -2.96 8.16
CA LEU A 123 -8.29 -4.26 7.67
C LEU A 123 -7.01 -4.74 8.39
N ASN A 124 -6.41 -3.90 9.21
CA ASN A 124 -5.20 -4.21 9.96
C ASN A 124 -5.51 -4.93 11.28
N PHE A 125 -6.09 -6.10 11.20
CA PHE A 125 -6.36 -6.97 12.36
C PHE A 125 -5.70 -8.33 12.17
N TRP A 126 -5.35 -8.98 13.27
CA TRP A 126 -4.76 -10.31 13.21
C TRP A 126 -5.82 -11.38 12.87
N PRO A 127 -5.54 -12.35 11.98
CA PRO A 127 -4.28 -12.58 11.23
C PRO A 127 -4.21 -11.85 9.88
N ALA A 128 -5.26 -11.13 9.48
CA ALA A 128 -5.38 -10.55 8.14
C ALA A 128 -4.32 -9.45 7.88
N GLY A 129 -4.09 -8.55 8.84
CA GLY A 129 -3.15 -7.45 8.68
C GLY A 129 -1.75 -7.86 8.25
N PRO A 130 -1.07 -8.77 8.97
CA PRO A 130 0.23 -9.27 8.57
C PRO A 130 0.27 -9.93 7.19
N ILE A 131 -0.77 -10.66 6.82
CA ILE A 131 -0.90 -11.30 5.50
C ILE A 131 -1.01 -10.23 4.41
N PHE A 132 -1.90 -9.24 4.59
CA PHE A 132 -2.07 -8.16 3.62
C PHE A 132 -0.81 -7.32 3.45
N ARG A 133 -0.07 -7.05 4.54
CA ARG A 133 1.23 -6.35 4.46
C ARG A 133 2.23 -7.09 3.58
N ARG A 134 2.29 -8.40 3.68
CA ARG A 134 3.18 -9.23 2.86
C ARG A 134 2.76 -9.28 1.40
N LEU A 135 1.47 -9.06 1.13
CA LEU A 135 0.93 -8.93 -0.22
C LEU A 135 1.08 -7.52 -0.81
N GLY A 136 1.66 -6.60 -0.07
CA GLY A 136 1.93 -5.24 -0.52
C GLY A 136 0.98 -4.19 0.02
N ALA A 137 0.06 -4.53 0.93
CA ALA A 137 -0.83 -3.55 1.53
C ALA A 137 -0.11 -2.62 2.51
N PHE A 138 -0.35 -1.33 2.38
CA PHE A 138 -0.04 -0.33 3.38
C PHE A 138 -1.35 0.29 3.89
N PHE A 139 -1.38 0.68 5.15
CA PHE A 139 -2.64 1.04 5.80
C PHE A 139 -2.80 2.53 5.97
N ILE A 140 -4.03 3.01 5.74
CA ILE A 140 -4.40 4.41 5.84
C ILE A 140 -5.52 4.56 6.88
N ARG A 141 -5.35 5.50 7.81
CA ARG A 141 -6.44 5.93 8.70
C ARG A 141 -7.49 6.68 7.90
N ARG A 142 -8.76 6.54 8.29
CA ARG A 142 -9.87 7.25 7.63
C ARG A 142 -9.75 8.78 7.75
N THR A 143 -9.20 9.25 8.85
CA THR A 143 -8.91 10.65 9.07
C THR A 143 -7.61 10.81 9.83
N PHE A 144 -6.82 11.79 9.43
CA PHE A 144 -5.60 12.21 10.12
C PHE A 144 -5.59 13.72 10.35
N LYS A 145 -6.78 14.32 10.33
CA LYS A 145 -6.98 15.74 10.61
C LYS A 145 -6.49 16.06 12.02
N GLY A 146 -5.64 17.07 12.13
CA GLY A 146 -5.03 17.46 13.40
C GLY A 146 -3.82 16.63 13.84
N ASN A 147 -3.43 15.57 13.10
CA ASN A 147 -2.23 14.79 13.37
C ASN A 147 -1.15 15.07 12.32
N LYS A 148 -0.34 16.09 12.56
CA LYS A 148 0.72 16.50 11.64
C LYS A 148 1.82 15.45 11.48
N LEU A 149 2.17 14.75 12.56
CA LEU A 149 3.19 13.72 12.51
C LEU A 149 2.74 12.57 11.59
N TYR A 150 1.51 12.10 11.76
CA TYR A 150 0.95 11.07 10.90
C TYR A 150 0.92 11.49 9.42
N SER A 151 0.42 12.68 9.14
CA SER A 151 0.34 13.22 7.76
C SER A 151 1.72 13.31 7.12
N THR A 152 2.73 13.73 7.87
CA THR A 152 4.09 13.86 7.39
C THR A 152 4.71 12.49 7.11
N VAL A 153 4.57 11.55 8.05
CA VAL A 153 5.07 10.17 7.88
C VAL A 153 4.41 9.51 6.67
N PHE A 154 3.11 9.65 6.53
CA PHE A 154 2.36 9.07 5.42
C PHE A 154 2.81 9.63 4.06
N ARG A 155 2.93 10.95 3.95
CA ARG A 155 3.38 11.61 2.72
C ARG A 155 4.79 11.22 2.35
N GLU A 156 5.71 11.20 3.29
CA GLU A 156 7.11 10.80 3.05
C GLU A 156 7.20 9.32 2.67
N TYR A 157 6.39 8.47 3.28
CA TYR A 157 6.30 7.06 2.92
C TYR A 157 5.85 6.85 1.46
N LEU A 158 4.79 7.54 1.03
CA LEU A 158 4.34 7.48 -0.37
C LEU A 158 5.41 8.00 -1.32
N GLY A 159 6.03 9.13 -1.01
CA GLY A 159 7.12 9.68 -1.81
C GLY A 159 8.27 8.70 -1.98
N GLU A 160 8.61 7.96 -0.93
CA GLU A 160 9.65 6.94 -0.98
C GLU A 160 9.25 5.73 -1.82
N LEU A 161 7.99 5.28 -1.77
CA LEU A 161 7.50 4.21 -2.65
C LEU A 161 7.65 4.58 -4.12
N PHE A 162 7.23 5.78 -4.51
CA PHE A 162 7.38 6.26 -5.88
C PHE A 162 8.85 6.46 -6.28
N SER A 163 9.66 7.01 -5.39
CA SER A 163 11.11 7.16 -5.62
C SER A 163 11.81 5.83 -5.89
N ARG A 164 11.35 4.75 -5.28
CA ARG A 164 11.86 3.39 -5.51
C ARG A 164 11.25 2.71 -6.74
N GLY A 165 10.38 3.37 -7.49
CA GLY A 165 9.76 2.85 -8.70
C GLY A 165 8.61 1.87 -8.45
N TYR A 166 8.05 1.82 -7.25
CA TYR A 166 6.89 0.98 -6.96
C TYR A 166 5.61 1.57 -7.53
N SER A 167 4.74 0.72 -8.07
CA SER A 167 3.38 1.11 -8.43
C SER A 167 2.46 1.07 -7.21
N VAL A 168 1.41 1.86 -7.24
CA VAL A 168 0.43 1.99 -6.16
C VAL A 168 -0.97 1.76 -6.70
N GLU A 169 -1.78 1.06 -5.93
CA GLU A 169 -3.21 0.84 -6.18
C GLU A 169 -4.03 1.49 -5.07
N TYR A 170 -5.06 2.25 -5.43
CA TYR A 170 -6.02 2.78 -4.46
C TYR A 170 -7.43 2.88 -5.06
N PHE A 171 -8.43 2.92 -4.19
CA PHE A 171 -9.84 3.02 -4.56
C PHE A 171 -10.37 4.40 -4.21
N VAL A 172 -10.96 5.08 -5.19
CA VAL A 172 -11.47 6.45 -5.03
C VAL A 172 -12.74 6.49 -4.18
N GLU A 173 -13.55 5.44 -4.26
CA GLU A 173 -14.89 5.43 -3.66
C GLU A 173 -14.93 5.43 -2.13
N GLY A 174 -13.82 5.27 -1.45
CA GLY A 174 -13.77 5.20 0.03
C GLY A 174 -14.57 4.06 0.65
N GLY A 175 -15.28 3.28 -0.16
CA GLY A 175 -16.08 2.12 0.20
C GLY A 175 -16.52 1.38 -1.06
N ARG A 176 -17.21 0.25 -0.92
CA ARG A 176 -17.65 -0.53 -2.08
C ARG A 176 -18.80 0.17 -2.82
N ALA A 177 -18.65 0.34 -4.12
CA ALA A 177 -19.71 0.86 -4.98
C ALA A 177 -20.80 -0.20 -5.21
N ARG A 178 -22.00 0.02 -4.70
CA ARG A 178 -23.14 -0.89 -4.89
C ARG A 178 -23.71 -0.85 -6.28
N THR A 179 -23.68 0.32 -6.91
CA THR A 179 -24.28 0.57 -8.23
C THR A 179 -23.26 0.60 -9.35
N GLY A 180 -21.97 0.56 -9.06
CA GLY A 180 -20.90 0.72 -10.04
C GLY A 180 -20.76 2.14 -10.60
N ARG A 181 -21.41 3.12 -9.98
CA ARG A 181 -21.26 4.55 -10.29
C ARG A 181 -20.33 5.17 -9.24
N LEU A 182 -19.43 6.02 -9.69
CA LEU A 182 -18.58 6.87 -8.84
C LEU A 182 -19.44 7.94 -8.15
#